data_44dc93cd0be78726928ad7bf48da22d3
#
_entry.id   44dc93cd0be78726928ad7bf48da22d3
#
_cell.length_a   1.000
_cell.length_b   1.000
_cell.length_c   1.000
_cell.angle_alpha   90.00
_cell.angle_beta   90.00
_cell.angle_gamma   90.00
#
_symmetry.space_group_name_H-M   'P 1'
#
loop_
_entity.id
_entity.type
_entity.pdbx_description
1 polymer ?
#
loop_
_entity_poly.entity_id
_entity_poly.type
_entity_poly.pdbx_seq_one_letter_code
_entity_poly.pdbx_strand_id
1 'polypeptide(L)'
;MMLGDSNTYGYDPRDYFGGRYDVDSRWVDILATKTGWTVSNMGQNGREIPSTAPVFPSDTDLLIVMLGVNDLLQGRSPEQSAERLEHFLSGISLDQKKILLIAPPPLVLGAWVPSQQIIDDSHFFAQLCKNMAEQVGIRFADAGKWKISLAYDGVHFTEQGHKAFAAGLLEVLR
;
A
#
# COMPACT_ATOMS: atom_id res chain seq x y z
N MET A 1 -4.20 6.12 -10.74
CA MET A 1 -4.96 6.18 -9.45
C MET A 1 -4.21 5.39 -8.40
N MET A 2 -4.24 5.83 -7.13
CA MET A 2 -3.51 5.22 -6.02
C MET A 2 -4.50 4.80 -4.93
N LEU A 3 -4.81 3.52 -4.84
CA LEU A 3 -5.73 2.96 -3.85
C LEU A 3 -4.92 2.35 -2.70
N GLY A 4 -5.22 2.77 -1.48
CA GLY A 4 -4.52 2.27 -0.31
C GLY A 4 -5.10 2.76 1.01
N ASP A 5 -4.35 2.53 2.05
CA ASP A 5 -4.66 2.89 3.44
C ASP A 5 -4.07 4.25 3.84
N SER A 6 -3.76 4.41 5.13
CA SER A 6 -3.17 5.61 5.72
C SER A 6 -1.79 5.97 5.14
N ASN A 7 -0.98 4.98 4.76
CA ASN A 7 0.32 5.23 4.11
C ASN A 7 0.15 5.82 2.69
N THR A 8 -0.92 5.47 1.99
CA THR A 8 -1.28 6.09 0.71
C THR A 8 -1.93 7.47 0.92
N TYR A 9 -2.77 7.60 1.94
CA TYR A 9 -3.34 8.88 2.36
C TYR A 9 -2.25 9.91 2.67
N GLY A 10 -1.13 9.47 3.26
CA GLY A 10 -0.02 10.31 3.70
C GLY A 10 -0.17 10.75 5.16
N TYR A 11 -0.74 9.89 5.99
CA TYR A 11 -0.97 10.14 7.42
C TYR A 11 0.33 10.45 8.15
N ASP A 12 0.30 11.51 8.98
CA ASP A 12 1.38 11.86 9.90
C ASP A 12 1.05 11.34 11.31
N PRO A 13 1.71 10.29 11.82
CA PRO A 13 1.41 9.73 13.13
C PRO A 13 1.82 10.65 14.31
N ARG A 14 2.49 11.76 14.03
CA ARG A 14 2.82 12.79 15.02
C ARG A 14 1.68 13.78 15.22
N ASP A 15 0.76 13.87 14.26
CA ASP A 15 -0.39 14.77 14.34
C ASP A 15 -1.53 14.11 15.11
N TYR A 16 -1.82 14.63 16.30
CA TYR A 16 -2.87 14.13 17.19
C TYR A 16 -4.27 14.15 16.54
N PHE A 17 -4.52 15.06 15.61
CA PHE A 17 -5.81 15.20 14.93
C PHE A 17 -5.93 14.41 13.62
N GLY A 18 -4.98 13.53 13.33
CA GLY A 18 -5.04 12.67 12.14
C GLY A 18 -4.70 13.40 10.84
N GLY A 19 -3.85 14.42 10.93
CA GLY A 19 -3.37 15.18 9.79
C GLY A 19 -2.52 14.38 8.82
N ARG A 20 -2.10 15.05 7.77
CA ARG A 20 -1.23 14.51 6.73
C ARG A 20 0.12 15.21 6.76
N TYR A 21 1.16 14.51 6.38
CA TYR A 21 2.42 15.15 6.01
C TYR A 21 2.23 16.24 4.96
N ASP A 22 3.15 17.17 4.88
CA ASP A 22 3.18 18.16 3.81
C ASP A 22 3.27 17.50 2.42
N VAL A 23 2.78 18.19 1.41
CA VAL A 23 2.72 17.70 0.02
C VAL A 23 4.07 17.20 -0.49
N ASP A 24 5.17 17.86 -0.11
CA ASP A 24 6.53 17.50 -0.52
C ASP A 24 7.07 16.24 0.18
N SER A 25 6.35 15.73 1.17
CA SER A 25 6.74 14.56 1.96
C SER A 25 5.89 13.32 1.68
N ARG A 26 4.72 13.46 1.02
CA ARG A 26 3.84 12.31 0.73
C ARG A 26 4.23 11.65 -0.58
N TRP A 27 4.40 10.32 -0.58
CA TRP A 27 4.87 9.57 -1.75
C TRP A 27 4.01 9.75 -3.00
N VAL A 28 2.68 9.89 -2.84
CA VAL A 28 1.74 10.09 -3.96
C VAL A 28 2.00 11.43 -4.65
N ASP A 29 2.19 12.50 -3.88
CA ASP A 29 2.43 13.84 -4.40
C ASP A 29 3.85 13.98 -4.98
N ILE A 30 4.85 13.33 -4.34
CA ILE A 30 6.22 13.21 -4.88
C ILE A 30 6.19 12.52 -6.25
N LEU A 31 5.45 11.39 -6.36
CA LEU A 31 5.31 10.68 -7.62
C LEU A 31 4.67 11.56 -8.70
N ALA A 32 3.56 12.25 -8.39
CA ALA A 32 2.89 13.15 -9.31
C ALA A 32 3.85 14.25 -9.83
N THR A 33 4.61 14.87 -8.92
CA THR A 33 5.59 15.91 -9.26
C THR A 33 6.72 15.37 -10.15
N LYS A 34 7.25 14.17 -9.84
CA LYS A 34 8.39 13.59 -10.57
C LYS A 34 8.01 13.05 -11.94
N THR A 35 6.79 12.60 -12.12
CA THR A 35 6.30 12.02 -13.38
C THR A 35 5.53 12.99 -14.25
N GLY A 36 5.00 14.06 -13.69
CA GLY A 36 4.05 14.97 -14.35
C GLY A 36 2.65 14.35 -14.54
N TRP A 37 2.36 13.22 -13.90
CA TRP A 37 1.07 12.54 -14.03
C TRP A 37 -0.05 13.23 -13.27
N THR A 38 -1.24 13.17 -13.83
CA THR A 38 -2.47 13.47 -13.08
C THR A 38 -2.77 12.29 -12.16
N VAL A 39 -2.65 12.50 -10.85
CA VAL A 39 -2.79 11.44 -9.85
C VAL A 39 -4.03 11.66 -9.00
N SER A 40 -4.84 10.61 -8.84
CA SER A 40 -5.94 10.55 -7.87
C SER A 40 -5.49 9.73 -6.67
N ASN A 41 -5.37 10.38 -5.50
CA ASN A 41 -5.05 9.71 -4.24
C ASN A 41 -6.35 9.22 -3.59
N MET A 42 -6.55 7.90 -3.55
CA MET A 42 -7.66 7.21 -2.90
C MET A 42 -7.24 6.55 -1.58
N GLY A 43 -6.19 7.04 -0.94
CA GLY A 43 -5.79 6.60 0.40
C GLY A 43 -6.82 6.97 1.46
N GLN A 44 -7.02 6.10 2.45
CA GLN A 44 -7.94 6.33 3.56
C GLN A 44 -7.39 5.71 4.85
N ASN A 45 -7.38 6.48 5.93
CA ASN A 45 -6.94 5.99 7.23
C ASN A 45 -7.76 4.77 7.68
N GLY A 46 -7.07 3.75 8.18
CA GLY A 46 -7.70 2.53 8.70
C GLY A 46 -8.36 1.62 7.65
N ARG A 47 -8.13 1.88 6.35
CA ARG A 47 -8.76 1.07 5.31
C ARG A 47 -8.25 -0.36 5.34
N GLU A 48 -9.15 -1.30 5.59
CA GLU A 48 -9.00 -2.72 5.27
C GLU A 48 -9.24 -2.96 3.77
N ILE A 49 -8.94 -4.16 3.30
CA ILE A 49 -9.28 -4.59 1.93
C ILE A 49 -10.80 -4.56 1.77
N PRO A 50 -11.36 -3.77 0.84
CA PRO A 50 -12.79 -3.69 0.64
C PRO A 50 -13.38 -5.04 0.17
N SER A 51 -14.62 -5.31 0.55
CA SER A 51 -15.34 -6.53 0.10
C SER A 51 -15.71 -6.48 -1.38
N THR A 52 -15.81 -5.28 -1.96
CA THR A 52 -16.12 -5.07 -3.37
C THR A 52 -15.22 -4.00 -3.96
N ALA A 53 -14.81 -4.18 -5.21
CA ALA A 53 -14.04 -3.17 -5.91
C ALA A 53 -14.94 -1.98 -6.32
N PRO A 54 -14.47 -0.73 -6.12
CA PRO A 54 -15.17 0.42 -6.67
C PRO A 54 -15.07 0.41 -8.21
N VAL A 55 -15.97 1.15 -8.84
CA VAL A 55 -15.87 1.38 -10.28
C VAL A 55 -14.76 2.40 -10.54
N PHE A 56 -13.76 2.02 -11.30
CA PHE A 56 -12.69 2.90 -11.76
C PHE A 56 -13.06 3.48 -13.14
N PRO A 57 -12.69 4.74 -13.43
CA PRO A 57 -12.84 5.31 -14.77
C PRO A 57 -12.14 4.45 -15.83
N SER A 58 -12.78 4.23 -16.98
CA SER A 58 -12.24 3.38 -18.06
C SER A 58 -10.97 3.94 -18.70
N ASP A 59 -10.75 5.26 -18.58
CA ASP A 59 -9.58 5.98 -19.04
C ASP A 59 -8.42 5.98 -18.01
N THR A 60 -8.54 5.19 -16.92
CA THR A 60 -7.44 4.99 -15.98
C THR A 60 -6.28 4.28 -16.68
N ASP A 61 -5.11 4.94 -16.74
CA ASP A 61 -3.89 4.37 -17.33
C ASP A 61 -3.21 3.37 -16.41
N LEU A 62 -3.19 3.66 -15.10
CA LEU A 62 -2.55 2.82 -14.07
C LEU A 62 -3.31 2.92 -12.75
N LEU A 63 -3.66 1.76 -12.20
CA LEU A 63 -4.14 1.61 -10.83
C LEU A 63 -3.05 0.96 -9.99
N ILE A 64 -2.57 1.67 -8.96
CA ILE A 64 -1.66 1.12 -7.94
C ILE A 64 -2.50 0.77 -6.71
N VAL A 65 -2.35 -0.46 -6.23
CA VAL A 65 -3.04 -0.98 -5.05
C VAL A 65 -2.02 -1.37 -3.98
N MET A 66 -2.15 -0.79 -2.77
CA MET A 66 -1.37 -1.18 -1.59
C MET A 66 -2.32 -1.26 -0.39
N LEU A 67 -2.70 -2.45 0.01
CA LEU A 67 -3.67 -2.76 1.07
C LEU A 67 -3.25 -4.01 1.85
N GLY A 68 -3.89 -4.24 3.00
CA GLY A 68 -3.78 -5.46 3.81
C GLY A 68 -3.15 -5.26 5.18
N VAL A 69 -2.43 -4.17 5.40
CA VAL A 69 -1.84 -3.87 6.73
C VAL A 69 -2.92 -3.80 7.81
N ASN A 70 -4.03 -3.09 7.54
CA ASN A 70 -5.11 -2.97 8.52
C ASN A 70 -5.85 -4.29 8.76
N ASP A 71 -5.94 -5.17 7.75
CA ASP A 71 -6.51 -6.51 7.93
C ASP A 71 -5.68 -7.32 8.95
N LEU A 72 -4.34 -7.30 8.83
CA LEU A 72 -3.44 -7.95 9.78
C LEU A 72 -3.54 -7.34 11.18
N LEU A 73 -3.56 -6.01 11.29
CA LEU A 73 -3.70 -5.30 12.57
C LEU A 73 -5.05 -5.55 13.24
N GLN A 74 -6.10 -5.86 12.48
CA GLN A 74 -7.40 -6.27 12.99
C GLN A 74 -7.50 -7.77 13.31
N GLY A 75 -6.37 -8.50 13.23
CA GLY A 75 -6.25 -9.90 13.64
C GLY A 75 -6.65 -10.92 12.58
N ARG A 76 -6.75 -10.53 11.29
CA ARG A 76 -6.88 -11.51 10.22
C ARG A 76 -5.54 -12.21 9.97
N SER A 77 -5.59 -13.48 9.61
CA SER A 77 -4.38 -14.17 9.18
C SER A 77 -3.89 -13.64 7.81
N PRO A 78 -2.62 -13.83 7.48
CA PRO A 78 -2.10 -13.50 6.15
C PRO A 78 -2.89 -14.13 5.01
N GLU A 79 -3.30 -15.41 5.18
CA GLU A 79 -4.07 -16.14 4.18
C GLU A 79 -5.46 -15.54 3.99
N GLN A 80 -6.17 -15.24 5.08
CA GLN A 80 -7.49 -14.59 5.01
C GLN A 80 -7.40 -13.23 4.34
N SER A 81 -6.34 -12.47 4.63
CA SER A 81 -6.08 -11.16 4.02
C SER A 81 -5.76 -11.31 2.52
N ALA A 82 -4.99 -12.33 2.14
CA ALA A 82 -4.67 -12.63 0.75
C ALA A 82 -5.90 -13.06 -0.05
N GLU A 83 -6.76 -13.94 0.50
CA GLU A 83 -8.03 -14.33 -0.13
C GLU A 83 -8.95 -13.13 -0.36
N ARG A 84 -9.05 -12.23 0.61
CA ARG A 84 -9.82 -10.98 0.46
C ARG A 84 -9.26 -10.10 -0.64
N LEU A 85 -7.92 -9.97 -0.70
CA LEU A 85 -7.24 -9.17 -1.71
C LEU A 85 -7.44 -9.76 -3.12
N GLU A 86 -7.36 -11.07 -3.27
CA GLU A 86 -7.63 -11.77 -4.52
C GLU A 86 -9.07 -11.53 -4.99
N HIS A 87 -10.03 -11.71 -4.09
CA HIS A 87 -11.44 -11.43 -4.39
C HIS A 87 -11.64 -9.97 -4.81
N PHE A 88 -11.04 -9.02 -4.08
CA PHE A 88 -11.10 -7.60 -4.40
C PHE A 88 -10.51 -7.30 -5.79
N LEU A 89 -9.32 -7.82 -6.08
CA LEU A 89 -8.64 -7.61 -7.37
C LEU A 89 -9.42 -8.21 -8.53
N SER A 90 -10.06 -9.37 -8.35
CA SER A 90 -10.90 -10.02 -9.38
C SER A 90 -12.14 -9.21 -9.73
N GLY A 91 -12.62 -8.35 -8.83
CA GLY A 91 -13.73 -7.44 -9.05
C GLY A 91 -13.38 -6.14 -9.78
N ILE A 92 -12.10 -5.89 -10.06
CA ILE A 92 -11.66 -4.66 -10.74
C ILE A 92 -11.90 -4.78 -12.26
N SER A 93 -12.71 -3.88 -12.82
CA SER A 93 -13.07 -3.85 -14.25
C SER A 93 -12.04 -3.12 -15.12
N LEU A 94 -10.74 -3.19 -14.80
CA LEU A 94 -9.65 -2.67 -15.61
C LEU A 94 -8.83 -3.80 -16.22
N ASP A 95 -8.16 -3.52 -17.35
CA ASP A 95 -7.15 -4.45 -17.89
C ASP A 95 -6.08 -4.76 -16.82
N GLN A 96 -5.77 -6.03 -16.63
CA GLN A 96 -4.79 -6.51 -15.65
C GLN A 96 -3.41 -5.84 -15.82
N LYS A 97 -3.03 -5.50 -17.04
CA LYS A 97 -1.79 -4.79 -17.36
C LYS A 97 -1.74 -3.37 -16.78
N LYS A 98 -2.91 -2.79 -16.51
CA LYS A 98 -3.06 -1.48 -15.87
C LYS A 98 -3.04 -1.55 -14.34
N ILE A 99 -2.94 -2.73 -13.74
CA ILE A 99 -2.94 -2.92 -12.28
C ILE A 99 -1.52 -3.23 -11.81
N LEU A 100 -1.05 -2.47 -10.82
CA LEU A 100 0.19 -2.74 -10.08
C LEU A 100 -0.18 -2.99 -8.62
N LEU A 101 -0.01 -4.23 -8.17
CA LEU A 101 -0.09 -4.58 -6.77
C LEU A 101 1.24 -4.31 -6.09
N ILE A 102 1.23 -3.57 -4.99
CA ILE A 102 2.40 -3.37 -4.14
C ILE A 102 2.16 -4.10 -2.82
N ALA A 103 3.01 -5.07 -2.49
CA ALA A 103 3.06 -5.60 -1.14
C ALA A 103 3.57 -4.50 -0.19
N PRO A 104 2.86 -4.19 0.92
CA PRO A 104 3.33 -3.24 1.91
C PRO A 104 4.70 -3.63 2.47
N PRO A 105 5.52 -2.67 2.93
CA PRO A 105 6.73 -3.01 3.64
C PRO A 105 6.40 -3.78 4.94
N PRO A 106 7.28 -4.68 5.39
CA PRO A 106 7.08 -5.39 6.65
C PRO A 106 6.91 -4.43 7.82
N LEU A 107 6.00 -4.77 8.71
CA LEU A 107 5.80 -4.06 9.98
C LEU A 107 7.02 -4.23 10.88
N VAL A 108 7.18 -3.32 11.83
CA VAL A 108 8.23 -3.42 12.87
C VAL A 108 7.60 -3.25 14.25
N LEU A 109 8.29 -3.70 15.31
CA LEU A 109 7.81 -3.46 16.67
C LEU A 109 7.55 -1.97 16.91
N GLY A 110 6.43 -1.65 17.49
CA GLY A 110 6.00 -0.28 17.74
C GLY A 110 4.71 -0.21 18.54
N ALA A 111 4.18 0.98 18.74
CA ALA A 111 3.00 1.18 19.57
C ALA A 111 1.75 0.44 19.07
N TRP A 112 1.65 0.19 17.76
CA TRP A 112 0.53 -0.54 17.14
C TRP A 112 0.90 -1.97 16.72
N VAL A 113 2.17 -2.34 16.84
CA VAL A 113 2.69 -3.67 16.49
C VAL A 113 3.36 -4.27 17.74
N PRO A 114 2.57 -4.85 18.66
CA PRO A 114 3.08 -5.28 19.96
C PRO A 114 3.79 -6.63 19.95
N SER A 115 3.78 -7.38 18.85
CA SER A 115 4.31 -8.74 18.81
C SER A 115 5.09 -9.07 17.55
N GLN A 116 6.06 -9.97 17.68
CA GLN A 116 6.81 -10.52 16.56
C GLN A 116 5.90 -11.27 15.57
N GLN A 117 4.84 -11.90 16.05
CA GLN A 117 3.90 -12.63 15.19
C GLN A 117 3.30 -11.73 14.09
N ILE A 118 2.89 -10.51 14.42
CA ILE A 118 2.32 -9.57 13.45
C ILE A 118 3.36 -9.17 12.39
N ILE A 119 4.64 -9.07 12.78
CA ILE A 119 5.74 -8.81 11.85
C ILE A 119 5.92 -10.00 10.91
N ASP A 120 5.98 -11.22 11.44
CA ASP A 120 6.12 -12.44 10.67
C ASP A 120 4.93 -12.61 9.70
N ASP A 121 3.71 -12.32 10.16
CA ASP A 121 2.51 -12.30 9.35
C ASP A 121 2.58 -11.29 8.20
N SER A 122 3.16 -10.10 8.43
CA SER A 122 3.34 -9.10 7.39
C SER A 122 4.34 -9.54 6.31
N HIS A 123 5.41 -10.22 6.69
CA HIS A 123 6.35 -10.83 5.74
C HIS A 123 5.68 -11.93 4.92
N PHE A 124 4.91 -12.79 5.58
CA PHE A 124 4.22 -13.87 4.90
C PHE A 124 3.11 -13.35 3.95
N PHE A 125 2.38 -12.33 4.37
CA PHE A 125 1.41 -11.66 3.50
C PHE A 125 2.05 -11.10 2.23
N ALA A 126 3.23 -10.47 2.32
CA ALA A 126 3.95 -9.99 1.14
C ALA A 126 4.30 -11.12 0.16
N GLN A 127 4.66 -12.31 0.68
CA GLN A 127 4.91 -13.49 -0.16
C GLN A 127 3.63 -13.99 -0.84
N LEU A 128 2.51 -13.99 -0.13
CA LEU A 128 1.21 -14.36 -0.70
C LEU A 128 0.76 -13.37 -1.78
N CYS A 129 0.97 -12.07 -1.58
CA CYS A 129 0.71 -11.04 -2.59
C CYS A 129 1.50 -11.30 -3.88
N LYS A 130 2.78 -11.69 -3.76
CA LYS A 130 3.61 -12.03 -4.92
C LYS A 130 3.04 -13.21 -5.69
N ASN A 131 2.77 -14.31 -4.98
CA ASN A 131 2.23 -15.54 -5.59
C ASN A 131 0.89 -15.27 -6.31
N MET A 132 0.02 -14.50 -5.66
CA MET A 132 -1.27 -14.08 -6.23
C MET A 132 -1.09 -13.25 -7.51
N ALA A 133 -0.21 -12.25 -7.48
CA ALA A 133 0.04 -11.39 -8.65
C ALA A 133 0.54 -12.20 -9.86
N GLU A 134 1.42 -13.18 -9.61
CA GLU A 134 1.90 -14.11 -10.64
C GLU A 134 0.76 -14.98 -11.21
N GLN A 135 -0.14 -15.49 -10.35
CA GLN A 135 -1.28 -16.32 -10.77
C GLN A 135 -2.33 -15.54 -11.58
N VAL A 136 -2.62 -14.31 -11.15
CA VAL A 136 -3.63 -13.45 -11.78
C VAL A 136 -3.06 -12.73 -13.02
N GLY A 137 -1.73 -12.63 -13.15
CA GLY A 137 -1.07 -11.98 -14.28
C GLY A 137 -1.05 -10.45 -14.20
N ILE A 138 -1.09 -9.87 -12.98
CA ILE A 138 -0.92 -8.43 -12.74
C ILE A 138 0.52 -8.07 -12.42
N ARG A 139 0.87 -6.79 -12.57
CA ARG A 139 2.19 -6.29 -12.18
C ARG A 139 2.34 -6.32 -10.66
N PHE A 140 3.56 -6.61 -10.20
CA PHE A 140 3.86 -6.70 -8.76
C PHE A 140 5.12 -5.94 -8.39
N ALA A 141 5.11 -5.33 -7.20
CA ALA A 141 6.29 -4.77 -6.55
C ALA A 141 6.26 -5.08 -5.05
N ASP A 142 7.44 -5.26 -4.47
CA ASP A 142 7.62 -5.55 -3.05
C ASP A 142 8.28 -4.34 -2.37
N ALA A 143 7.49 -3.57 -1.63
CA ALA A 143 7.97 -2.39 -0.93
C ALA A 143 8.94 -2.72 0.22
N GLY A 144 8.96 -3.96 0.69
CA GLY A 144 9.94 -4.42 1.67
C GLY A 144 11.39 -4.31 1.20
N LYS A 145 11.60 -4.20 -0.11
CA LYS A 145 12.94 -4.04 -0.71
C LYS A 145 13.42 -2.58 -0.77
N TRP A 146 12.57 -1.60 -0.44
CA TRP A 146 12.87 -0.18 -0.66
C TRP A 146 13.42 0.55 0.57
N LYS A 147 13.78 -0.18 1.64
CA LYS A 147 14.36 0.37 2.88
C LYS A 147 13.52 1.50 3.48
N ILE A 148 12.23 1.31 3.55
CA ILE A 148 11.27 2.29 4.05
C ILE A 148 11.39 2.38 5.57
N SER A 149 11.58 3.58 6.10
CA SER A 149 11.55 3.82 7.54
C SER A 149 10.12 4.00 8.03
N LEU A 150 9.76 3.26 9.08
CA LEU A 150 8.48 3.36 9.76
C LEU A 150 8.60 4.25 11.01
N ALA A 151 7.48 4.84 11.41
CA ALA A 151 7.36 5.67 12.59
C ALA A 151 7.33 4.83 13.88
N TYR A 152 7.23 5.49 15.02
CA TYR A 152 7.23 4.89 16.36
C TYR A 152 6.09 3.86 16.59
N ASP A 153 5.04 3.93 15.80
CA ASP A 153 3.92 2.98 15.87
C ASP A 153 4.20 1.64 15.18
N GLY A 154 5.25 1.56 14.35
CA GLY A 154 5.65 0.35 13.64
C GLY A 154 4.89 0.10 12.34
N VAL A 155 4.04 1.03 11.89
CA VAL A 155 3.11 0.90 10.76
C VAL A 155 3.26 2.01 9.74
N HIS A 156 3.21 3.26 10.19
CA HIS A 156 3.15 4.42 9.31
C HIS A 156 4.53 4.82 8.81
N PHE A 157 4.59 5.27 7.57
CA PHE A 157 5.83 5.79 7.00
C PHE A 157 6.25 7.08 7.70
N THR A 158 7.55 7.25 7.92
CA THR A 158 8.11 8.57 8.22
C THR A 158 8.15 9.42 6.94
N GLU A 159 8.44 10.72 7.04
CA GLU A 159 8.72 11.54 5.84
C GLU A 159 9.82 10.91 4.97
N GLN A 160 10.87 10.39 5.59
CA GLN A 160 11.95 9.70 4.87
C GLN A 160 11.44 8.38 4.26
N GLY A 161 10.54 7.67 4.95
CA GLY A 161 9.88 6.46 4.46
C GLY A 161 9.05 6.75 3.21
N HIS A 162 8.27 7.82 3.19
CA HIS A 162 7.53 8.26 2.01
C HIS A 162 8.45 8.58 0.82
N LYS A 163 9.56 9.27 1.06
CA LYS A 163 10.55 9.58 0.02
C LYS A 163 11.21 8.31 -0.53
N ALA A 164 11.55 7.36 0.35
CA ALA A 164 12.12 6.07 -0.05
C ALA A 164 11.10 5.24 -0.86
N PHE A 165 9.83 5.23 -0.44
CA PHE A 165 8.75 4.56 -1.18
C PHE A 165 8.58 5.16 -2.58
N ALA A 166 8.51 6.48 -2.71
CA ALA A 166 8.40 7.16 -3.99
C ALA A 166 9.59 6.83 -4.92
N ALA A 167 10.82 6.81 -4.37
CA ALA A 167 12.01 6.47 -5.12
C ALA A 167 11.97 5.01 -5.61
N GLY A 168 11.64 4.05 -4.75
CA GLY A 168 11.51 2.63 -5.12
C GLY A 168 10.44 2.40 -6.17
N LEU A 169 9.29 3.09 -6.04
CA LEU A 169 8.20 2.99 -7.02
C LEU A 169 8.60 3.58 -8.38
N LEU A 170 9.31 4.71 -8.41
CA LEU A 170 9.80 5.30 -9.64
C LEU A 170 10.74 4.36 -10.42
N GLU A 171 11.54 3.55 -9.73
CA GLU A 171 12.39 2.54 -10.39
C GLU A 171 11.55 1.41 -11.03
N VAL A 172 10.44 1.01 -10.39
CA VAL A 172 9.52 -0.02 -10.93
C VAL A 172 8.74 0.49 -12.15
N LEU A 173 8.52 1.79 -12.25
CA LEU A 173 7.72 2.41 -13.30
C LEU A 173 8.54 2.85 -14.54
N ARG A 174 9.86 2.75 -14.48
CA ARG A 174 10.75 2.99 -15.64
C ARG A 174 10.68 1.85 -16.65
#